data_7f4c8e7de7e999337d6f903c65858106
#
_entry.id   7f4c8e7de7e999337d6f903c65858106
#
_cell.length_a   1.000
_cell.length_b   1.000
_cell.length_c   1.000
_cell.angle_alpha   90.00
_cell.angle_beta   90.00
_cell.angle_gamma   90.00
#
_symmetry.space_group_name_H-M   'P 1'
#
loop_
_entity.id
_entity.type
_entity.pdbx_description
1 polymer ?
#
loop_
_entity_poly.entity_id
_entity_poly.type
_entity_poly.pdbx_seq_one_letter_code
_entity_poly.pdbx_strand_id
1 'polypeptide(L)'
;SCGLITAEDGSWDTMIDIQGLEDFYGDMDFKVAGTHKGITSIQMDLKIDGLTPEIIKNALETTHKGRDEIIDKILLAAIPAPRADVSEYAPKMITMHINPEKIREVIGSGGKVIQKIVADTGAKIDINDDGSVFIAAVDRASADRAKEIIDAIVFEPVVGETYEGTVTR
;
A
#
# COMPACT_ATOMS: atom_id res chain seq x y z
N SER A 1 -2.90 15.08 15.75
CA SER A 1 -1.92 15.44 16.79
C SER A 1 -2.62 15.94 18.05
N CYS A 2 -1.92 15.82 19.18
CA CYS A 2 -2.34 16.29 20.49
C CYS A 2 -1.14 16.91 21.20
N GLY A 3 -1.30 18.14 21.67
CA GLY A 3 -0.32 18.81 22.52
C GLY A 3 -0.67 18.67 23.99
N LEU A 4 0.32 18.84 24.88
CA LEU A 4 0.17 18.91 26.31
C LEU A 4 0.81 20.19 26.82
N ILE A 5 0.16 20.84 27.75
CA ILE A 5 0.72 21.92 28.56
C ILE A 5 0.50 21.58 30.02
N THR A 6 1.55 21.69 30.84
CA THR A 6 1.51 21.53 32.28
C THR A 6 1.79 22.85 32.98
N ALA A 7 1.24 23.05 34.16
CA ALA A 7 1.46 24.22 34.98
C ALA A 7 2.23 23.86 36.28
N GLU A 8 2.84 24.86 36.91
CA GLU A 8 3.62 24.69 38.15
C GLU A 8 2.80 24.11 39.33
N ASP A 9 1.47 24.34 39.33
CA ASP A 9 0.55 23.81 40.34
C ASP A 9 0.18 22.32 40.12
N GLY A 10 0.72 21.70 39.05
CA GLY A 10 0.45 20.31 38.69
C GLY A 10 -0.82 20.14 37.83
N SER A 11 -1.51 21.22 37.47
CA SER A 11 -2.60 21.15 36.49
C SER A 11 -2.05 20.97 35.08
N TRP A 12 -2.85 20.38 34.20
CA TRP A 12 -2.47 20.13 32.80
C TRP A 12 -3.69 20.17 31.91
N ASP A 13 -3.44 20.44 30.64
CA ASP A 13 -4.48 20.38 29.58
C ASP A 13 -3.91 19.79 28.31
N THR A 14 -4.77 19.13 27.53
CA THR A 14 -4.44 18.61 26.22
C THR A 14 -5.24 19.28 25.13
N MET A 15 -4.61 19.54 24.00
CA MET A 15 -5.26 20.20 22.87
C MET A 15 -5.13 19.36 21.61
N ILE A 16 -6.21 19.34 20.81
CA ILE A 16 -6.19 18.77 19.47
C ILE A 16 -5.56 19.76 18.51
N ASP A 17 -4.74 19.23 17.64
CA ASP A 17 -3.97 19.91 16.63
C ASP A 17 -2.78 20.71 17.22
N ILE A 18 -1.63 20.55 16.60
CA ILE A 18 -0.38 21.19 17.05
C ILE A 18 0.09 22.10 15.93
N GLN A 19 0.20 23.39 16.23
CA GLN A 19 0.85 24.37 15.37
C GLN A 19 2.29 24.64 15.85
N GLY A 20 2.97 25.57 15.21
CA GLY A 20 4.37 25.85 15.51
C GLY A 20 4.64 26.31 16.94
N LEU A 21 3.70 27.01 17.60
CA LEU A 21 3.87 27.46 18.97
C LEU A 21 3.74 26.31 19.95
N GLU A 22 2.75 25.46 19.77
CA GLU A 22 2.52 24.28 20.61
C GLU A 22 3.64 23.26 20.46
N ASP A 23 4.16 23.08 19.22
CA ASP A 23 5.32 22.24 18.93
C ASP A 23 6.58 22.74 19.63
N PHE A 24 6.76 24.06 19.70
CA PHE A 24 7.97 24.67 20.26
C PHE A 24 7.93 24.83 21.78
N TYR A 25 6.79 25.27 22.33
CA TYR A 25 6.65 25.61 23.76
C TYR A 25 5.85 24.59 24.57
N GLY A 26 5.14 23.66 23.92
CA GLY A 26 4.38 22.63 24.61
C GLY A 26 5.29 21.58 25.24
N ASP A 27 4.75 20.85 26.20
CA ASP A 27 5.46 19.82 26.99
C ASP A 27 5.47 18.46 26.32
N MET A 28 4.54 18.21 25.42
CA MET A 28 4.43 16.97 24.65
C MET A 28 3.84 17.22 23.25
N ASP A 29 4.46 16.62 22.25
CA ASP A 29 3.89 16.41 20.91
C ASP A 29 3.49 14.94 20.76
N PHE A 30 2.22 14.67 20.59
CA PHE A 30 1.68 13.34 20.47
C PHE A 30 0.92 13.18 19.15
N LYS A 31 1.47 12.36 18.25
CA LYS A 31 0.89 12.12 16.93
C LYS A 31 0.44 10.67 16.83
N VAL A 32 -0.83 10.47 16.51
CA VAL A 32 -1.44 9.15 16.43
C VAL A 32 -2.13 8.98 15.09
N ALA A 33 -1.71 7.98 14.34
CA ALA A 33 -2.38 7.54 13.13
C ALA A 33 -3.13 6.23 13.36
N GLY A 34 -4.21 6.01 12.63
CA GLY A 34 -4.98 4.78 12.74
C GLY A 34 -6.27 4.80 11.95
N THR A 35 -7.05 3.77 12.16
CA THR A 35 -8.42 3.59 11.63
C THR A 35 -9.40 3.61 12.80
N HIS A 36 -10.70 3.48 12.52
CA HIS A 36 -11.72 3.27 13.58
C HIS A 36 -11.43 2.01 14.43
N LYS A 37 -10.74 1.02 13.85
CA LYS A 37 -10.46 -0.27 14.52
C LYS A 37 -9.28 -0.21 15.47
N GLY A 38 -8.38 0.78 15.31
CA GLY A 38 -7.21 0.85 16.15
C GLY A 38 -6.12 1.77 15.62
N ILE A 39 -5.07 1.85 16.40
CA ILE A 39 -3.88 2.67 16.14
C ILE A 39 -2.90 1.88 15.28
N THR A 40 -2.35 2.52 14.25
CA THR A 40 -1.33 1.95 13.37
C THR A 40 0.05 2.54 13.57
N SER A 41 0.12 3.77 14.12
CA SER A 41 1.39 4.45 14.38
C SER A 41 1.24 5.48 15.50
N ILE A 42 2.27 5.60 16.32
CA ILE A 42 2.42 6.62 17.35
C ILE A 42 3.80 7.23 17.22
N GLN A 43 3.86 8.56 17.33
CA GLN A 43 5.07 9.32 17.56
C GLN A 43 4.84 10.24 18.76
N MET A 44 5.76 10.25 19.70
CA MET A 44 5.72 11.11 20.86
C MET A 44 7.06 11.79 21.05
N ASP A 45 7.04 13.09 21.30
CA ASP A 45 8.18 13.88 21.73
C ASP A 45 7.83 14.54 23.07
N LEU A 46 8.68 14.36 24.07
CA LEU A 46 8.51 14.87 25.41
C LEU A 46 9.62 15.85 25.76
N LYS A 47 9.23 16.98 26.36
CA LYS A 47 10.14 18.00 26.88
C LYS A 47 10.16 18.07 28.40
N ILE A 48 9.42 17.17 29.05
CA ILE A 48 9.32 16.98 30.51
C ILE A 48 9.76 15.56 30.90
N ASP A 49 10.02 15.33 32.19
CA ASP A 49 10.63 14.08 32.70
C ASP A 49 9.72 12.86 32.59
N GLY A 50 8.45 13.01 32.25
CA GLY A 50 7.54 11.88 32.05
C GLY A 50 6.06 12.29 32.11
N LEU A 51 5.19 11.32 31.80
CA LEU A 51 3.75 11.49 31.80
C LEU A 51 3.09 10.60 32.85
N THR A 52 2.01 11.08 33.46
CA THR A 52 1.17 10.24 34.30
C THR A 52 0.28 9.33 33.41
N PRO A 53 -0.15 8.15 33.93
CA PRO A 53 -1.11 7.29 33.23
C PRO A 53 -2.40 8.02 32.86
N GLU A 54 -2.81 9.01 33.63
CA GLU A 54 -4.00 9.81 33.39
C GLU A 54 -3.84 10.71 32.15
N ILE A 55 -2.70 11.39 32.04
CA ILE A 55 -2.36 12.20 30.86
C ILE A 55 -2.32 11.35 29.59
N ILE A 56 -1.66 10.20 29.66
CA ILE A 56 -1.57 9.26 28.51
C ILE A 56 -2.97 8.80 28.08
N LYS A 57 -3.80 8.42 29.05
CA LYS A 57 -5.17 8.00 28.76
C LYS A 57 -5.97 9.12 28.08
N ASN A 58 -5.90 10.33 28.62
CA ASN A 58 -6.59 11.50 28.06
C ASN A 58 -6.08 11.79 26.64
N ALA A 59 -4.77 11.81 26.40
CA ALA A 59 -4.21 12.05 25.08
C ALA A 59 -4.64 10.98 24.05
N LEU A 60 -4.73 9.71 24.43
CA LEU A 60 -5.23 8.63 23.57
C LEU A 60 -6.72 8.81 23.27
N GLU A 61 -7.55 9.17 24.25
CA GLU A 61 -8.99 9.42 24.05
C GLU A 61 -9.21 10.64 23.15
N THR A 62 -8.46 11.72 23.38
CA THR A 62 -8.53 12.97 22.63
C THR A 62 -8.14 12.73 21.17
N THR A 63 -7.02 12.06 20.94
CA THR A 63 -6.57 11.71 19.56
C THR A 63 -7.49 10.71 18.89
N HIS A 64 -8.13 9.80 19.62
CA HIS A 64 -9.13 8.88 19.05
C HIS A 64 -10.32 9.64 18.48
N LYS A 65 -10.91 10.54 19.28
CA LYS A 65 -12.04 11.38 18.84
C LYS A 65 -11.67 12.24 17.61
N GLY A 66 -10.52 12.93 17.67
CA GLY A 66 -10.06 13.76 16.56
C GLY A 66 -9.78 12.95 15.28
N ARG A 67 -9.24 11.74 15.40
CA ARG A 67 -9.01 10.84 14.28
C ARG A 67 -10.32 10.39 13.64
N ASP A 68 -11.28 9.97 14.44
CA ASP A 68 -12.60 9.55 13.93
C ASP A 68 -13.31 10.71 13.21
N GLU A 69 -13.24 11.91 13.75
CA GLU A 69 -13.78 13.10 13.06
C GLU A 69 -13.12 13.37 11.71
N ILE A 70 -11.79 13.25 11.62
CA ILE A 70 -11.07 13.42 10.36
C ILE A 70 -11.47 12.33 9.36
N ILE A 71 -11.56 11.08 9.82
CA ILE A 71 -11.96 9.96 8.96
C ILE A 71 -13.38 10.20 8.44
N ASP A 72 -14.35 10.46 9.32
CA ASP A 72 -15.76 10.51 8.96
C ASP A 72 -16.14 11.78 8.17
N LYS A 73 -15.67 12.94 8.63
CA LYS A 73 -16.10 14.22 8.06
C LYS A 73 -15.25 14.66 6.86
N ILE A 74 -14.00 14.21 6.78
CA ILE A 74 -13.06 14.72 5.77
C ILE A 74 -12.67 13.61 4.80
N LEU A 75 -12.08 12.50 5.29
CA LEU A 75 -11.53 11.46 4.42
C LEU A 75 -12.61 10.69 3.68
N LEU A 76 -13.62 10.19 4.37
CA LEU A 76 -14.70 9.42 3.76
C LEU A 76 -15.63 10.28 2.88
N ALA A 77 -15.74 11.58 3.17
CA ALA A 77 -16.46 12.51 2.30
C ALA A 77 -15.74 12.71 0.95
N ALA A 78 -14.40 12.66 0.94
CA ALA A 78 -13.61 12.83 -0.28
C ALA A 78 -13.37 11.49 -1.00
N ILE A 79 -13.06 10.42 -0.25
CA ILE A 79 -12.74 9.08 -0.79
C ILE A 79 -13.43 8.02 0.10
N PRO A 80 -14.67 7.62 -0.24
CA PRO A 80 -15.45 6.69 0.59
C PRO A 80 -14.93 5.25 0.57
N ALA A 81 -14.16 4.89 -0.45
CA ALA A 81 -13.55 3.57 -0.60
C ALA A 81 -12.23 3.67 -1.39
N PRO A 82 -11.34 2.67 -1.27
CA PRO A 82 -10.19 2.58 -2.14
C PRO A 82 -10.62 2.59 -3.62
N ARG A 83 -9.85 3.27 -4.46
CA ARG A 83 -10.07 3.21 -5.91
C ARG A 83 -9.84 1.80 -6.42
N ALA A 84 -10.59 1.41 -7.47
CA ALA A 84 -10.45 0.09 -8.09
C ALA A 84 -9.08 -0.12 -8.74
N ASP A 85 -8.43 0.96 -9.14
CA ASP A 85 -7.10 0.93 -9.76
C ASP A 85 -6.27 2.15 -9.30
N VAL A 86 -4.96 2.05 -9.46
CA VAL A 86 -4.03 3.16 -9.23
C VAL A 86 -4.18 4.23 -10.31
N SER A 87 -3.63 5.42 -10.06
CA SER A 87 -3.61 6.51 -11.05
C SER A 87 -3.02 6.04 -12.39
N GLU A 88 -3.50 6.62 -13.49
CA GLU A 88 -2.92 6.40 -14.82
C GLU A 88 -1.43 6.77 -14.91
N TYR A 89 -0.98 7.71 -14.05
CA TYR A 89 0.42 8.14 -13.96
C TYR A 89 1.27 7.29 -13.00
N ALA A 90 0.67 6.37 -12.27
CA ALA A 90 1.41 5.49 -11.38
C ALA A 90 1.98 4.28 -12.14
N PRO A 91 3.19 3.82 -11.79
CA PRO A 91 3.71 2.56 -12.33
C PRO A 91 2.72 1.42 -12.08
N LYS A 92 2.52 0.60 -13.08
CA LYS A 92 1.62 -0.57 -13.00
C LYS A 92 2.40 -1.80 -12.59
N MET A 93 1.86 -2.50 -11.60
CA MET A 93 2.38 -3.80 -11.18
C MET A 93 1.26 -4.83 -11.29
N ILE A 94 1.52 -5.90 -12.00
CA ILE A 94 0.66 -7.08 -12.09
C ILE A 94 1.37 -8.23 -11.41
N THR A 95 0.67 -8.89 -10.50
CA THR A 95 1.12 -10.16 -9.92
C THR A 95 0.23 -11.26 -10.46
N MET A 96 0.84 -12.30 -11.01
CA MET A 96 0.15 -13.50 -11.46
C MET A 96 0.89 -14.74 -10.97
N HIS A 97 0.24 -15.89 -11.04
CA HIS A 97 0.84 -17.17 -10.67
C HIS A 97 0.72 -18.13 -11.84
N ILE A 98 1.81 -18.79 -12.18
CA ILE A 98 1.88 -19.80 -13.25
C ILE A 98 2.28 -21.15 -12.66
N ASN A 99 1.99 -22.23 -13.38
CA ASN A 99 2.49 -23.54 -13.02
C ASN A 99 4.03 -23.52 -13.01
N PRO A 100 4.71 -23.88 -11.90
CA PRO A 100 6.16 -23.91 -11.82
C PRO A 100 6.84 -24.73 -12.93
N GLU A 101 6.18 -25.75 -13.43
CA GLU A 101 6.70 -26.57 -14.55
C GLU A 101 6.81 -25.77 -15.85
N LYS A 102 6.00 -24.69 -16.00
CA LYS A 102 5.97 -23.79 -17.15
C LYS A 102 6.99 -22.66 -17.10
N ILE A 103 7.65 -22.45 -15.98
CA ILE A 103 8.67 -21.38 -15.81
C ILE A 103 9.72 -21.45 -16.92
N ARG A 104 10.17 -22.67 -17.26
CA ARG A 104 11.18 -22.88 -18.29
C ARG A 104 10.71 -22.44 -19.69
N GLU A 105 9.41 -22.57 -19.98
CA GLU A 105 8.83 -22.13 -21.26
C GLU A 105 8.79 -20.61 -21.33
N VAL A 106 8.41 -19.93 -20.23
CA VAL A 106 8.36 -18.48 -20.15
C VAL A 106 9.76 -17.85 -20.19
N ILE A 107 10.74 -18.45 -19.53
CA ILE A 107 12.13 -17.99 -19.57
C ILE A 107 12.76 -18.28 -20.95
N GLY A 108 12.52 -19.46 -21.47
CA GLY A 108 13.11 -19.94 -22.72
C GLY A 108 14.60 -20.30 -22.61
N SER A 109 15.13 -20.94 -23.63
CA SER A 109 16.55 -21.32 -23.68
C SER A 109 17.46 -20.10 -23.59
N GLY A 110 18.27 -20.04 -22.52
CA GLY A 110 19.16 -18.91 -22.26
C GLY A 110 18.45 -17.57 -22.02
N GLY A 111 17.19 -17.61 -21.57
CA GLY A 111 16.40 -16.39 -21.28
C GLY A 111 15.83 -15.69 -22.51
N LYS A 112 15.90 -16.30 -23.71
CA LYS A 112 15.53 -15.65 -24.96
C LYS A 112 14.05 -15.24 -25.02
N VAL A 113 13.15 -16.03 -24.44
CA VAL A 113 11.70 -15.75 -24.49
C VAL A 113 11.39 -14.57 -23.60
N ILE A 114 11.82 -14.60 -22.34
CA ILE A 114 11.56 -13.50 -21.40
C ILE A 114 12.22 -12.19 -21.86
N GLN A 115 13.45 -12.25 -22.41
CA GLN A 115 14.12 -11.07 -22.95
C GLN A 115 13.35 -10.47 -24.13
N LYS A 116 12.75 -11.33 -24.97
CA LYS A 116 11.90 -10.86 -26.07
C LYS A 116 10.63 -10.20 -25.54
N ILE A 117 9.96 -10.78 -24.55
CA ILE A 117 8.78 -10.17 -23.93
C ILE A 117 9.11 -8.79 -23.37
N VAL A 118 10.22 -8.68 -22.64
CA VAL A 118 10.72 -7.40 -22.07
C VAL A 118 11.01 -6.38 -23.19
N ALA A 119 11.67 -6.79 -24.26
CA ALA A 119 11.98 -5.90 -25.39
C ALA A 119 10.72 -5.44 -26.15
N ASP A 120 9.74 -6.33 -26.35
CA ASP A 120 8.53 -6.05 -27.10
C ASP A 120 7.51 -5.20 -26.32
N THR A 121 7.55 -5.27 -24.98
CA THR A 121 6.57 -4.60 -24.11
C THR A 121 7.15 -3.45 -23.29
N GLY A 122 8.46 -3.41 -23.09
CA GLY A 122 9.12 -2.47 -22.17
C GLY A 122 8.86 -2.75 -20.69
N ALA A 123 8.17 -3.86 -20.35
CA ALA A 123 7.92 -4.25 -18.97
C ALA A 123 9.15 -4.92 -18.34
N LYS A 124 9.29 -4.79 -17.02
CA LYS A 124 10.19 -5.63 -16.22
C LYS A 124 9.41 -6.83 -15.71
N ILE A 125 10.01 -8.01 -15.79
CA ILE A 125 9.39 -9.27 -15.40
C ILE A 125 10.33 -10.02 -14.47
N ASP A 126 9.85 -10.34 -13.27
CA ASP A 126 10.54 -11.20 -12.31
C ASP A 126 9.71 -12.45 -12.08
N ILE A 127 10.36 -13.62 -12.05
CA ILE A 127 9.71 -14.91 -11.85
C ILE A 127 10.42 -15.63 -10.72
N ASN A 128 9.64 -16.06 -9.72
CA ASN A 128 10.12 -16.87 -8.62
C ASN A 128 9.92 -18.37 -8.91
N ASP A 129 10.69 -19.20 -8.22
CA ASP A 129 10.63 -20.66 -8.36
C ASP A 129 9.28 -21.28 -7.96
N ASP A 130 8.49 -20.58 -7.15
CA ASP A 130 7.15 -20.98 -6.74
C ASP A 130 6.08 -20.73 -7.82
N GLY A 131 6.44 -20.11 -8.94
CA GLY A 131 5.52 -19.74 -10.01
C GLY A 131 4.95 -18.33 -9.90
N SER A 132 5.32 -17.55 -8.89
CA SER A 132 4.92 -16.16 -8.79
C SER A 132 5.63 -15.32 -9.84
N VAL A 133 4.87 -14.56 -10.64
CA VAL A 133 5.36 -13.67 -11.68
C VAL A 133 4.96 -12.23 -11.35
N PHE A 134 5.93 -11.34 -11.34
CA PHE A 134 5.76 -9.91 -11.11
C PHE A 134 6.09 -9.15 -12.39
N ILE A 135 5.11 -8.42 -12.90
CA ILE A 135 5.25 -7.60 -14.11
C ILE A 135 5.13 -6.14 -13.69
N ALA A 136 6.17 -5.35 -13.91
CA ALA A 136 6.19 -3.93 -13.65
C ALA A 136 6.36 -3.14 -14.96
N ALA A 137 5.49 -2.17 -15.21
CA ALA A 137 5.56 -1.33 -16.40
C ALA A 137 5.21 0.13 -16.08
N VAL A 138 5.65 1.04 -16.93
CA VAL A 138 5.35 2.48 -16.81
C VAL A 138 3.87 2.74 -17.07
N ASP A 139 3.26 2.00 -17.97
CA ASP A 139 1.85 2.14 -18.35
C ASP A 139 1.13 0.78 -18.31
N ARG A 140 -0.21 0.85 -18.25
CA ARG A 140 -1.06 -0.34 -18.15
C ARG A 140 -1.01 -1.21 -19.40
N ALA A 141 -0.99 -0.61 -20.58
CA ALA A 141 -1.02 -1.34 -21.83
C ALA A 141 0.21 -2.24 -21.99
N SER A 142 1.38 -1.75 -21.60
CA SER A 142 2.64 -2.52 -21.56
C SER A 142 2.57 -3.68 -20.56
N ALA A 143 2.02 -3.45 -19.38
CA ALA A 143 1.87 -4.51 -18.36
C ALA A 143 0.86 -5.57 -18.80
N ASP A 144 -0.31 -5.18 -19.30
CA ASP A 144 -1.35 -6.08 -19.78
C ASP A 144 -0.85 -6.91 -20.97
N ARG A 145 -0.13 -6.30 -21.93
CA ARG A 145 0.45 -7.01 -23.07
C ARG A 145 1.49 -8.04 -22.64
N ALA A 146 2.34 -7.72 -21.66
CA ALA A 146 3.31 -8.68 -21.14
C ALA A 146 2.59 -9.87 -20.46
N LYS A 147 1.52 -9.59 -19.70
CA LYS A 147 0.68 -10.61 -19.11
C LYS A 147 0.02 -11.50 -20.15
N GLU A 148 -0.59 -10.94 -21.18
CA GLU A 148 -1.22 -11.70 -22.27
C GLU A 148 -0.24 -12.65 -22.97
N ILE A 149 1.00 -12.21 -23.21
CA ILE A 149 2.02 -13.06 -23.83
C ILE A 149 2.38 -14.22 -22.90
N ILE A 150 2.54 -13.97 -21.60
CA ILE A 150 2.84 -15.02 -20.62
C ILE A 150 1.66 -15.98 -20.52
N ASP A 151 0.42 -15.49 -20.39
CA ASP A 151 -0.78 -16.31 -20.35
C ASP A 151 -0.87 -17.24 -21.58
N ALA A 152 -0.56 -16.75 -22.76
CA ALA A 152 -0.56 -17.55 -24.00
C ALA A 152 0.52 -18.65 -23.97
N ILE A 153 1.67 -18.40 -23.37
CA ILE A 153 2.76 -19.40 -23.27
C ILE A 153 2.38 -20.53 -22.29
N VAL A 154 1.77 -20.15 -21.16
CA VAL A 154 1.42 -21.11 -20.09
C VAL A 154 0.05 -21.74 -20.24
N PHE A 155 -0.69 -21.36 -21.28
CA PHE A 155 -2.04 -21.83 -21.53
C PHE A 155 -2.09 -23.37 -21.62
N GLU A 156 -3.00 -23.95 -20.87
CA GLU A 156 -3.31 -25.38 -20.91
C GLU A 156 -4.79 -25.59 -21.19
N PRO A 157 -5.13 -26.36 -22.24
CA PRO A 157 -6.53 -26.63 -22.56
C PRO A 157 -7.21 -27.45 -21.44
N VAL A 158 -8.40 -27.08 -21.06
CA VAL A 158 -9.21 -27.78 -20.07
C VAL A 158 -10.10 -28.80 -20.78
N VAL A 159 -10.10 -30.05 -20.29
CA VAL A 159 -10.91 -31.11 -20.85
C VAL A 159 -12.41 -30.79 -20.71
N GLY A 160 -13.13 -30.79 -21.83
CA GLY A 160 -14.55 -30.48 -21.89
C GLY A 160 -14.88 -29.06 -22.34
N GLU A 161 -13.90 -28.18 -22.50
CA GLU A 161 -14.06 -26.85 -23.06
C GLU A 161 -13.83 -26.84 -24.58
N THR A 162 -14.40 -25.86 -25.26
CA THR A 162 -14.25 -25.65 -26.71
C THR A 162 -13.35 -24.47 -26.96
N TYR A 163 -12.35 -24.67 -27.82
CA TYR A 163 -11.37 -23.63 -28.21
C TYR A 163 -11.38 -23.40 -29.72
N GLU A 164 -11.27 -22.12 -30.13
CA GLU A 164 -10.99 -21.81 -31.52
C GLU A 164 -9.47 -21.78 -31.76
N GLY A 165 -9.03 -22.44 -32.84
CA GLY A 165 -7.64 -22.50 -33.21
C GLY A 165 -7.41 -22.65 -34.71
N THR A 166 -6.23 -22.23 -35.17
CA THR A 166 -5.82 -22.42 -36.56
C THR A 166 -5.02 -23.72 -36.67
N VAL A 167 -5.48 -24.62 -37.52
CA VAL A 167 -4.76 -25.87 -37.83
C VAL A 167 -3.50 -25.54 -38.60
N THR A 168 -2.33 -25.84 -38.02
CA THR A 168 -1.04 -25.56 -38.67
C THR A 168 -0.41 -26.79 -39.32
N ARG A 169 -0.78 -28.00 -38.88
CA ARG A 169 -0.44 -29.31 -39.48
C ARG A 169 -1.33 -30.41 -38.94
#